data_cec391965378bb962794b2dc95bb5013
#
_entry.id   cec391965378bb962794b2dc95bb5013
#
_cell.length_a   1.000
_cell.length_b   1.000
_cell.length_c   1.000
_cell.angle_alpha   90.00
_cell.angle_beta   90.00
_cell.angle_gamma   90.00
#
_symmetry.space_group_name_H-M   'P 1'
#
loop_
_entity.id
_entity.type
_entity.pdbx_description
1 polymer ?
#
loop_
_entity_poly.entity_id
_entity_poly.type
_entity_poly.pdbx_seq_one_letter_code
_entity_poly.pdbx_strand_id
1 'polypeptide(L)'
;TQAKTLFPYTTLFRSVSTEKELIEIRDSLASQLKSIDNSDEELESLEQDVKEKQIACEQQAKKLTALRQKAAKAIEKEMAERLVPLGIPNVRFEVSLSAKPLSADGADKVQFLFSANTSTALEPVAQVASGGEIARVMLSLKAMISGAVQLPTIIFDEIDTGVSGKIAQKMALIMQEMGNHNRQVISITHLPQIA
;
A
#
# COMPACT_ATOMS: atom_id res chain seq x y z
N THR A 1 51.54 -49.36 -0.05
CA THR A 1 50.08 -49.21 -0.03
C THR A 1 49.66 -48.82 1.40
N GLN A 2 49.18 -47.65 1.63
CA GLN A 2 48.59 -47.08 2.86
C GLN A 2 49.46 -46.11 3.64
N ALA A 3 49.52 -44.87 3.15
CA ALA A 3 49.95 -43.76 3.95
C ALA A 3 49.07 -42.54 3.56
N LYS A 4 47.78 -42.66 3.74
CA LYS A 4 46.84 -41.59 3.32
C LYS A 4 45.94 -41.02 4.39
N THR A 5 46.06 -41.42 5.66
CA THR A 5 45.14 -41.00 6.70
C THR A 5 45.77 -40.25 7.88
N LEU A 6 47.03 -39.86 7.78
CA LEU A 6 47.76 -39.21 8.88
C LEU A 6 48.14 -37.73 8.59
N PHE A 7 47.59 -37.15 7.53
CA PHE A 7 48.07 -35.85 7.03
C PHE A 7 47.62 -34.59 7.79
N PRO A 8 46.48 -34.51 8.45
CA PRO A 8 46.17 -33.29 9.18
C PRO A 8 46.88 -33.19 10.54
N TYR A 9 47.02 -34.32 11.23
CA TYR A 9 47.58 -34.31 12.61
C TYR A 9 49.09 -34.14 12.62
N THR A 10 49.81 -34.73 11.69
CA THR A 10 51.28 -34.62 11.64
C THR A 10 51.77 -33.26 11.21
N THR A 11 51.02 -32.49 10.45
CA THR A 11 51.37 -31.14 10.02
C THR A 11 51.24 -30.13 11.18
N LEU A 12 50.21 -30.26 11.98
CA LEU A 12 49.99 -29.44 13.18
C LEU A 12 51.07 -29.66 14.22
N PHE A 13 51.46 -30.93 14.50
CA PHE A 13 52.51 -31.26 15.44
C PHE A 13 53.94 -30.94 14.99
N ARG A 14 54.16 -30.75 13.66
CA ARG A 14 55.48 -30.34 13.14
C ARG A 14 55.71 -28.84 13.14
N SER A 15 54.68 -28.06 13.28
CA SER A 15 54.80 -26.59 13.29
C SER A 15 54.81 -25.97 14.69
N VAL A 16 54.59 -26.79 15.74
CA VAL A 16 54.51 -26.33 17.13
C VAL A 16 55.70 -26.83 17.91
N SER A 17 56.49 -25.92 18.45
CA SER A 17 57.74 -26.25 19.15
C SER A 17 57.66 -26.17 20.67
N THR A 18 56.56 -25.62 21.21
CA THR A 18 56.41 -25.39 22.67
C THR A 18 55.00 -25.78 23.16
N GLU A 19 54.93 -26.18 24.40
CA GLU A 19 53.69 -26.50 25.11
C GLU A 19 52.73 -25.28 25.11
N LYS A 20 53.27 -24.08 25.20
CA LYS A 20 52.53 -22.85 25.19
C LYS A 20 51.75 -22.66 23.86
N GLU A 21 52.43 -22.90 22.73
CA GLU A 21 51.80 -22.82 21.41
C GLU A 21 50.70 -23.86 21.21
N LEU A 22 50.83 -25.06 21.78
CA LEU A 22 49.79 -26.07 21.77
C LEU A 22 48.54 -25.63 22.56
N ILE A 23 48.72 -25.00 23.70
CA ILE A 23 47.64 -24.43 24.49
C ILE A 23 46.94 -23.31 23.74
N GLU A 24 47.65 -22.43 23.11
CA GLU A 24 47.10 -21.33 22.30
C GLU A 24 46.25 -21.86 21.11
N ILE A 25 46.74 -22.89 20.42
CA ILE A 25 46.01 -23.55 19.33
C ILE A 25 44.75 -24.22 19.86
N ARG A 26 44.86 -24.95 20.97
CA ARG A 26 43.67 -25.60 21.62
C ARG A 26 42.62 -24.54 21.96
N ASP A 27 43.01 -23.45 22.60
CA ASP A 27 42.08 -22.41 23.05
C ASP A 27 41.47 -21.64 21.86
N SER A 28 42.24 -21.43 20.81
CA SER A 28 41.73 -20.87 19.55
C SER A 28 40.70 -21.80 18.89
N LEU A 29 40.99 -23.11 18.79
CA LEU A 29 40.09 -24.08 18.21
C LEU A 29 38.80 -24.26 19.07
N ALA A 30 38.95 -24.25 20.38
CA ALA A 30 37.83 -24.32 21.32
C ALA A 30 36.91 -23.08 21.18
N SER A 31 37.52 -21.88 21.02
CA SER A 31 36.78 -20.66 20.78
C SER A 31 36.06 -20.67 19.44
N GLN A 32 36.68 -21.18 18.37
CA GLN A 32 36.07 -21.32 17.06
C GLN A 32 34.88 -22.31 17.08
N LEU A 33 35.07 -23.46 17.78
CA LEU A 33 33.99 -24.44 17.94
C LEU A 33 32.78 -23.84 18.66
N LYS A 34 33.04 -23.14 19.76
CA LYS A 34 31.99 -22.45 20.51
C LYS A 34 31.27 -21.38 19.71
N SER A 35 32.00 -20.68 18.82
CA SER A 35 31.37 -19.68 17.94
C SER A 35 30.48 -20.33 16.87
N ILE A 36 30.83 -21.53 16.38
CA ILE A 36 30.03 -22.29 15.44
C ILE A 36 28.75 -22.79 16.12
N ASP A 37 28.87 -23.42 17.29
CA ASP A 37 27.72 -23.91 18.07
C ASP A 37 26.76 -22.76 18.40
N ASN A 38 27.27 -21.62 18.84
CA ASN A 38 26.45 -20.43 19.10
C ASN A 38 25.77 -19.89 17.82
N SER A 39 26.44 -20.01 16.65
CA SER A 39 25.88 -19.56 15.38
C SER A 39 24.67 -20.42 14.95
N ASP A 40 24.70 -21.72 15.21
CA ASP A 40 23.59 -22.61 14.89
C ASP A 40 22.36 -22.31 15.77
N GLU A 41 22.55 -22.10 17.08
CA GLU A 41 21.49 -21.67 17.99
C GLU A 41 20.91 -20.29 17.60
N GLU A 42 21.77 -19.37 17.20
CA GLU A 42 21.36 -18.03 16.74
C GLU A 42 20.55 -18.11 15.42
N LEU A 43 20.98 -18.98 14.49
CA LEU A 43 20.26 -19.24 13.24
C LEU A 43 18.86 -19.81 13.50
N GLU A 44 18.73 -20.82 14.37
CA GLU A 44 17.43 -21.37 14.73
C GLU A 44 16.51 -20.34 15.39
N SER A 45 17.06 -19.50 16.26
CA SER A 45 16.33 -18.39 16.90
C SER A 45 15.85 -17.37 15.87
N LEU A 46 16.72 -16.96 14.92
CA LEU A 46 16.36 -16.03 13.86
C LEU A 46 15.33 -16.61 12.90
N GLU A 47 15.44 -17.89 12.55
CA GLU A 47 14.42 -18.55 11.72
C GLU A 47 13.06 -18.60 12.41
N GLN A 48 13.04 -18.86 13.72
CA GLN A 48 11.81 -18.83 14.50
C GLN A 48 11.21 -17.43 14.54
N ASP A 49 12.03 -16.41 14.79
CA ASP A 49 11.62 -15.00 14.78
C ASP A 49 11.03 -14.58 13.42
N VAL A 50 11.67 -14.96 12.34
CA VAL A 50 11.17 -14.70 10.98
C VAL A 50 9.79 -15.32 10.78
N LYS A 51 9.60 -16.59 11.17
CA LYS A 51 8.30 -17.26 11.06
C LYS A 51 7.21 -16.57 11.86
N GLU A 52 7.52 -16.20 13.10
CA GLU A 52 6.56 -15.49 13.97
C GLU A 52 6.17 -14.12 13.39
N LYS A 53 7.15 -13.33 12.90
CA LYS A 53 6.89 -12.04 12.27
C LYS A 53 6.09 -12.20 10.98
N GLN A 54 6.39 -13.22 10.18
CA GLN A 54 5.64 -13.50 8.96
C GLN A 54 4.17 -13.80 9.26
N ILE A 55 3.90 -14.69 10.22
CA ILE A 55 2.54 -15.02 10.64
C ILE A 55 1.79 -13.78 11.14
N ALA A 56 2.47 -12.96 11.96
CA ALA A 56 1.88 -11.72 12.46
C ALA A 56 1.54 -10.74 11.32
N CYS A 57 2.43 -10.56 10.35
CA CYS A 57 2.19 -9.73 9.17
C CYS A 57 1.02 -10.24 8.34
N GLU A 58 0.94 -11.55 8.09
CA GLU A 58 -0.17 -12.16 7.35
C GLU A 58 -1.51 -11.98 8.06
N GLN A 59 -1.54 -12.11 9.38
CA GLN A 59 -2.74 -11.84 10.17
C GLN A 59 -3.20 -10.38 10.08
N GLN A 60 -2.27 -9.43 10.15
CA GLN A 60 -2.60 -8.02 10.00
C GLN A 60 -3.06 -7.69 8.58
N ALA A 61 -2.43 -8.27 7.56
CA ALA A 61 -2.86 -8.13 6.17
C ALA A 61 -4.29 -8.63 5.96
N LYS A 62 -4.65 -9.81 6.51
CA LYS A 62 -6.03 -10.33 6.44
C LYS A 62 -7.04 -9.40 7.12
N LYS A 63 -6.71 -8.84 8.28
CA LYS A 63 -7.57 -7.84 8.94
C LYS A 63 -7.74 -6.59 8.08
N LEU A 64 -6.67 -6.11 7.46
CA LEU A 64 -6.70 -4.95 6.57
C LEU A 64 -7.56 -5.22 5.34
N THR A 65 -7.44 -6.40 4.72
CA THR A 65 -8.28 -6.83 3.60
C THR A 65 -9.77 -6.81 3.97
N ALA A 66 -10.13 -7.35 5.14
CA ALA A 66 -11.53 -7.34 5.60
C ALA A 66 -12.07 -5.92 5.81
N LEU A 67 -11.26 -5.01 6.37
CA LEU A 67 -11.63 -3.61 6.52
C LEU A 67 -11.77 -2.91 5.17
N ARG A 68 -10.87 -3.16 4.22
CA ARG A 68 -10.95 -2.65 2.84
C ARG A 68 -12.20 -3.12 2.13
N GLN A 69 -12.56 -4.39 2.25
CA GLN A 69 -13.79 -4.93 1.65
C GLN A 69 -15.05 -4.24 2.21
N LYS A 70 -15.09 -4.01 3.52
CA LYS A 70 -16.19 -3.26 4.14
C LYS A 70 -16.25 -1.81 3.67
N ALA A 71 -15.09 -1.14 3.64
CA ALA A 71 -14.98 0.25 3.17
C ALA A 71 -15.34 0.36 1.68
N ALA A 72 -14.92 -0.60 0.85
CA ALA A 72 -15.22 -0.63 -0.58
C ALA A 72 -16.72 -0.51 -0.84
N LYS A 73 -17.54 -1.32 -0.18
CA LYS A 73 -19.02 -1.28 -0.33
C LYS A 73 -19.60 0.07 0.09
N ALA A 74 -19.09 0.69 1.14
CA ALA A 74 -19.54 2.00 1.57
C ALA A 74 -19.16 3.08 0.56
N ILE A 75 -17.95 3.04 0.02
CA ILE A 75 -17.43 3.95 -1.01
C ILE A 75 -18.27 3.80 -2.31
N GLU A 76 -18.52 2.60 -2.76
CA GLU A 76 -19.31 2.32 -3.97
C GLU A 76 -20.70 2.94 -3.88
N LYS A 77 -21.39 2.73 -2.76
CA LYS A 77 -22.70 3.29 -2.50
C LYS A 77 -22.66 4.82 -2.46
N GLU A 78 -21.77 5.41 -1.69
CA GLU A 78 -21.65 6.86 -1.55
C GLU A 78 -21.28 7.54 -2.88
N MET A 79 -20.39 6.92 -3.66
CA MET A 79 -20.02 7.44 -4.99
C MET A 79 -21.22 7.43 -5.93
N ALA A 80 -22.05 6.39 -5.95
CA ALA A 80 -23.26 6.37 -6.75
C ALA A 80 -24.24 7.48 -6.32
N GLU A 81 -24.47 7.64 -5.02
CA GLU A 81 -25.34 8.70 -4.48
C GLU A 81 -24.87 10.11 -4.84
N ARG A 82 -23.55 10.34 -4.94
CA ARG A 82 -22.96 11.64 -5.30
C ARG A 82 -22.95 11.90 -6.81
N LEU A 83 -22.69 10.85 -7.61
CA LEU A 83 -22.51 11.02 -9.07
C LEU A 83 -23.84 11.10 -9.84
N VAL A 84 -24.90 10.45 -9.37
CA VAL A 84 -26.23 10.56 -9.99
C VAL A 84 -26.70 12.01 -10.07
N PRO A 85 -26.71 12.81 -8.99
CA PRO A 85 -27.06 14.23 -9.08
C PRO A 85 -26.15 15.07 -9.98
N LEU A 86 -24.91 14.65 -10.18
CA LEU A 86 -23.94 15.33 -11.05
C LEU A 86 -24.10 14.95 -12.55
N GLY A 87 -25.20 14.33 -12.92
CA GLY A 87 -25.54 14.03 -14.31
C GLY A 87 -24.96 12.73 -14.84
N ILE A 88 -24.68 11.77 -13.96
CA ILE A 88 -24.28 10.39 -14.32
C ILE A 88 -25.30 9.41 -13.74
N PRO A 89 -26.52 9.33 -14.30
CA PRO A 89 -27.61 8.58 -13.70
C PRO A 89 -27.40 7.06 -13.69
N ASN A 90 -26.63 6.54 -14.63
CA ASN A 90 -26.33 5.12 -14.80
C ASN A 90 -24.91 4.75 -14.38
N VAL A 91 -24.36 5.49 -13.43
CA VAL A 91 -23.00 5.28 -12.93
C VAL A 91 -22.82 3.88 -12.36
N ARG A 92 -21.70 3.29 -12.70
CA ARG A 92 -21.15 2.10 -12.03
C ARG A 92 -19.79 2.45 -11.49
N PHE A 93 -19.64 2.34 -10.19
CA PHE A 93 -18.38 2.56 -9.49
C PHE A 93 -18.08 1.32 -8.64
N GLU A 94 -16.89 0.77 -8.80
CA GLU A 94 -16.47 -0.45 -8.11
C GLU A 94 -15.07 -0.27 -7.55
N VAL A 95 -14.86 -0.78 -6.34
CA VAL A 95 -13.54 -0.85 -5.70
C VAL A 95 -13.01 -2.27 -5.82
N SER A 96 -12.19 -2.52 -6.81
CA SER A 96 -11.59 -3.82 -7.06
C SER A 96 -10.41 -4.06 -6.10
N LEU A 97 -10.45 -5.21 -5.43
CA LEU A 97 -9.38 -5.70 -4.54
C LEU A 97 -8.81 -6.98 -5.13
N SER A 98 -7.59 -6.97 -5.59
CA SER A 98 -6.87 -8.14 -6.09
C SER A 98 -5.67 -8.47 -5.20
N ALA A 99 -5.38 -9.77 -5.03
CA ALA A 99 -4.26 -10.20 -4.21
C ALA A 99 -2.92 -9.77 -4.83
N LYS A 100 -1.98 -9.34 -3.98
CA LYS A 100 -0.58 -9.08 -4.31
C LYS A 100 0.33 -9.68 -3.24
N PRO A 101 1.64 -9.84 -3.51
CA PRO A 101 2.60 -10.20 -2.47
C PRO A 101 2.54 -9.25 -1.28
N LEU A 102 2.77 -9.79 -0.08
CA LEU A 102 2.76 -9.03 1.16
C LEU A 102 3.79 -7.88 1.10
N SER A 103 3.36 -6.70 1.48
CA SER A 103 4.17 -5.47 1.46
C SER A 103 3.76 -4.53 2.60
N ALA A 104 4.44 -3.38 2.74
CA ALA A 104 4.19 -2.43 3.83
C ALA A 104 2.74 -1.91 3.88
N ASP A 105 2.02 -1.91 2.75
CA ASP A 105 0.62 -1.49 2.62
C ASP A 105 -0.37 -2.67 2.58
N GLY A 106 0.07 -3.88 2.92
CA GLY A 106 -0.74 -5.10 2.99
C GLY A 106 -0.61 -6.00 1.77
N ALA A 107 -1.59 -6.88 1.57
CA ALA A 107 -1.60 -7.91 0.54
C ALA A 107 -2.63 -7.67 -0.58
N ASP A 108 -3.19 -6.45 -0.68
CA ASP A 108 -4.20 -6.10 -1.67
C ASP A 108 -3.73 -4.99 -2.59
N LYS A 109 -3.94 -5.17 -3.88
CA LYS A 109 -3.93 -4.09 -4.87
C LYS A 109 -5.34 -3.53 -4.98
N VAL A 110 -5.51 -2.25 -4.67
CA VAL A 110 -6.78 -1.53 -4.74
C VAL A 110 -6.86 -0.77 -6.05
N GLN A 111 -7.96 -0.91 -6.78
CA GLN A 111 -8.24 -0.16 -8.00
C GLN A 111 -9.66 0.37 -7.97
N PHE A 112 -9.84 1.62 -8.33
CA PHE A 112 -11.15 2.23 -8.56
C PHE A 112 -11.52 2.06 -10.02
N LEU A 113 -12.65 1.41 -10.25
CA LEU A 113 -13.22 1.17 -11.58
C LEU A 113 -14.47 2.01 -11.74
N PHE A 114 -14.68 2.54 -12.92
CA PHE A 114 -15.78 3.43 -13.22
C PHE A 114 -16.36 3.15 -14.62
N SER A 115 -17.67 3.32 -14.74
CA SER A 115 -18.36 3.42 -16.01
C SER A 115 -19.53 4.38 -15.86
N ALA A 116 -19.69 5.29 -16.83
CA ALA A 116 -20.80 6.23 -16.86
C ALA A 116 -22.13 5.59 -17.31
N ASN A 117 -22.06 4.42 -17.94
CA ASN A 117 -23.21 3.71 -18.50
C ASN A 117 -23.21 2.22 -18.12
N THR A 118 -24.37 1.64 -18.04
CA THR A 118 -24.50 0.19 -17.77
C THR A 118 -24.03 -0.69 -18.92
N SER A 119 -23.98 -0.17 -20.13
CA SER A 119 -23.59 -0.90 -21.35
C SER A 119 -22.09 -0.90 -21.64
N THR A 120 -21.31 -0.03 -20.97
CA THR A 120 -19.85 0.05 -21.13
C THR A 120 -19.13 -0.76 -20.06
N ALA A 121 -17.96 -1.31 -20.41
CA ALA A 121 -17.13 -2.01 -19.44
C ALA A 121 -16.69 -1.06 -18.30
N LEU A 122 -16.44 -1.63 -17.13
CA LEU A 122 -15.77 -0.93 -16.04
C LEU A 122 -14.29 -0.78 -16.39
N GLU A 123 -13.80 0.45 -16.36
CA GLU A 123 -12.39 0.78 -16.61
C GLU A 123 -11.76 1.47 -15.40
N PRO A 124 -10.45 1.33 -15.20
CA PRO A 124 -9.76 2.10 -14.18
C PRO A 124 -10.03 3.60 -14.34
N VAL A 125 -10.38 4.28 -13.26
CA VAL A 125 -10.69 5.73 -13.27
C VAL A 125 -9.60 6.54 -14.00
N ALA A 126 -8.33 6.14 -13.88
CA ALA A 126 -7.21 6.79 -14.55
C ALA A 126 -7.20 6.64 -16.09
N GLN A 127 -8.01 5.74 -16.66
CA GLN A 127 -8.08 5.45 -18.11
C GLN A 127 -9.36 5.97 -18.76
N VAL A 128 -10.27 6.55 -17.97
CA VAL A 128 -11.52 7.10 -18.49
C VAL A 128 -11.23 8.32 -19.40
N ALA A 129 -11.74 8.26 -20.61
CA ALA A 129 -11.41 9.23 -21.65
C ALA A 129 -12.18 10.58 -21.55
N SER A 130 -13.30 10.64 -20.81
CA SER A 130 -14.14 11.84 -20.71
C SER A 130 -13.66 12.77 -19.58
N GLY A 131 -13.09 13.91 -19.94
CA GLY A 131 -12.62 14.93 -18.98
C GLY A 131 -13.69 15.40 -18.00
N GLY A 132 -14.91 15.65 -18.48
CA GLY A 132 -16.02 16.10 -17.65
C GLY A 132 -16.53 15.02 -16.68
N GLU A 133 -16.50 13.74 -17.05
CA GLU A 133 -16.86 12.63 -16.17
C GLU A 133 -15.81 12.42 -15.10
N ILE A 134 -14.53 12.41 -15.48
CA ILE A 134 -13.42 12.31 -14.52
C ILE A 134 -13.47 13.45 -13.51
N ALA A 135 -13.72 14.69 -13.95
CA ALA A 135 -13.79 15.85 -13.08
C ALA A 135 -14.86 15.66 -11.99
N ARG A 136 -16.05 15.16 -12.35
CA ARG A 136 -17.14 14.86 -11.39
C ARG A 136 -16.79 13.72 -10.44
N VAL A 137 -16.17 12.65 -10.95
CA VAL A 137 -15.68 11.53 -10.12
C VAL A 137 -14.62 12.03 -9.12
N MET A 138 -13.65 12.83 -9.58
CA MET A 138 -12.60 13.39 -8.73
C MET A 138 -13.14 14.36 -7.68
N LEU A 139 -14.11 15.22 -8.04
CA LEU A 139 -14.79 16.08 -7.08
C LEU A 139 -15.49 15.26 -5.99
N SER A 140 -16.24 14.24 -6.39
CA SER A 140 -16.97 13.37 -5.46
C SER A 140 -16.03 12.59 -4.54
N LEU A 141 -14.92 12.04 -5.06
CA LEU A 141 -13.87 11.39 -4.27
C LEU A 141 -13.21 12.36 -3.29
N LYS A 142 -12.83 13.56 -3.74
CA LYS A 142 -12.24 14.58 -2.88
C LYS A 142 -13.20 15.02 -1.79
N ALA A 143 -14.47 15.20 -2.09
CA ALA A 143 -15.49 15.55 -1.10
C ALA A 143 -15.64 14.45 -0.03
N MET A 144 -15.65 13.19 -0.43
CA MET A 144 -15.73 12.04 0.49
C MET A 144 -14.49 11.93 1.38
N ILE A 145 -13.30 12.03 0.80
CA ILE A 145 -12.03 11.94 1.54
C ILE A 145 -11.84 13.16 2.45
N SER A 146 -12.39 14.30 2.08
CA SER A 146 -12.24 15.55 2.84
C SER A 146 -12.78 15.44 4.26
N GLY A 147 -13.76 14.57 4.51
CA GLY A 147 -14.24 14.26 5.87
C GLY A 147 -13.24 13.48 6.72
N ALA A 148 -12.38 12.67 6.10
CA ALA A 148 -11.45 11.76 6.77
C ALA A 148 -10.02 12.32 6.87
N VAL A 149 -9.60 13.17 5.94
CA VAL A 149 -8.25 13.74 5.87
C VAL A 149 -8.32 15.26 6.04
N GLN A 150 -7.58 15.77 7.02
CA GLN A 150 -7.48 17.22 7.24
C GLN A 150 -6.54 17.87 6.23
N LEU A 151 -7.06 18.15 5.03
CA LEU A 151 -6.36 18.98 4.04
C LEU A 151 -6.72 20.44 4.28
N PRO A 152 -5.77 21.32 4.59
CA PRO A 152 -6.07 22.73 4.90
C PRO A 152 -6.55 23.50 3.65
N THR A 153 -6.04 23.14 2.47
CA THR A 153 -6.40 23.80 1.21
C THR A 153 -6.62 22.76 0.12
N ILE A 154 -7.66 22.94 -0.67
CA ILE A 154 -7.95 22.13 -1.85
C ILE A 154 -8.09 23.07 -3.04
N ILE A 155 -7.37 22.78 -4.12
CA ILE A 155 -7.42 23.55 -5.37
C ILE A 155 -8.10 22.70 -6.42
N PHE A 156 -9.10 23.27 -7.09
CA PHE A 156 -9.77 22.71 -8.25
C PHE A 156 -9.44 23.56 -9.47
N ASP A 157 -8.81 22.93 -10.45
CA ASP A 157 -8.39 23.59 -11.68
C ASP A 157 -9.24 23.07 -12.84
N GLU A 158 -10.06 23.95 -13.43
CA GLU A 158 -10.93 23.71 -14.60
C GLU A 158 -11.75 22.41 -14.55
N ILE A 159 -12.26 22.05 -13.36
CA ILE A 159 -13.04 20.79 -13.20
C ILE A 159 -14.45 20.88 -13.80
N ASP A 160 -14.84 22.03 -14.28
CA ASP A 160 -16.13 22.35 -14.89
C ASP A 160 -16.15 22.17 -16.42
N THR A 161 -15.08 21.63 -17.01
CA THR A 161 -15.01 21.37 -18.45
C THR A 161 -16.12 20.43 -18.90
N GLY A 162 -16.92 20.86 -19.90
CA GLY A 162 -18.05 20.09 -20.43
C GLY A 162 -19.27 20.02 -19.53
N VAL A 163 -19.34 20.88 -18.51
CA VAL A 163 -20.45 20.96 -17.55
C VAL A 163 -21.18 22.29 -17.76
N SER A 164 -22.48 22.33 -17.53
CA SER A 164 -23.27 23.55 -17.63
C SER A 164 -24.51 23.52 -16.74
N GLY A 165 -25.12 24.69 -16.52
CA GLY A 165 -26.41 24.86 -15.87
C GLY A 165 -26.50 24.20 -14.47
N LYS A 166 -27.50 23.35 -14.26
CA LYS A 166 -27.81 22.74 -12.97
C LYS A 166 -26.69 21.85 -12.41
N ILE A 167 -25.86 21.25 -13.28
CA ILE A 167 -24.77 20.38 -12.84
C ILE A 167 -23.64 21.25 -12.26
N ALA A 168 -23.29 22.34 -12.92
CA ALA A 168 -22.29 23.30 -12.42
C ALA A 168 -22.70 23.87 -11.05
N GLN A 169 -23.98 24.21 -10.89
CA GLN A 169 -24.51 24.69 -9.60
C GLN A 169 -24.37 23.63 -8.49
N LYS A 170 -24.63 22.34 -8.78
CA LYS A 170 -24.45 21.25 -7.81
C LYS A 170 -22.97 21.05 -7.46
N MET A 171 -22.08 21.16 -8.42
CA MET A 171 -20.63 21.10 -8.16
C MET A 171 -20.19 22.24 -7.24
N ALA A 172 -20.69 23.47 -7.47
CA ALA A 172 -20.41 24.62 -6.61
C ALA A 172 -20.87 24.38 -5.16
N LEU A 173 -22.07 23.81 -4.96
CA LEU A 173 -22.57 23.46 -3.62
C LEU A 173 -21.68 22.45 -2.90
N ILE A 174 -21.19 21.44 -3.60
CA ILE A 174 -20.24 20.45 -3.03
C ILE A 174 -18.93 21.15 -2.61
N MET A 175 -18.39 22.02 -3.43
CA MET A 175 -17.19 22.79 -3.09
C MET A 175 -17.42 23.73 -1.90
N GLN A 176 -18.57 24.38 -1.84
CA GLN A 176 -18.96 25.23 -0.70
C GLN A 176 -19.07 24.41 0.59
N GLU A 177 -19.70 23.24 0.56
CA GLU A 177 -19.74 22.33 1.71
C GLU A 177 -18.33 21.95 2.20
N MET A 178 -17.43 21.64 1.26
CA MET A 178 -16.04 21.33 1.60
C MET A 178 -15.34 22.52 2.30
N GLY A 179 -15.64 23.76 1.91
CA GLY A 179 -15.11 24.97 2.50
C GLY A 179 -15.63 25.24 3.93
N ASN A 180 -16.84 24.80 4.26
CA ASN A 180 -17.47 25.03 5.58
C ASN A 180 -16.80 24.28 6.74
N HIS A 181 -15.88 23.35 6.48
CA HIS A 181 -15.23 22.52 7.49
C HIS A 181 -13.82 23.04 7.88
N ASN A 182 -13.65 24.33 8.01
CA ASN A 182 -12.37 24.98 8.33
C ASN A 182 -11.27 24.70 7.28
N ARG A 183 -11.66 24.71 6.01
CA ARG A 183 -10.80 24.50 4.85
C ARG A 183 -10.91 25.62 3.87
N GLN A 184 -9.80 25.88 3.18
CA GLN A 184 -9.80 26.75 2.01
C GLN A 184 -10.06 25.88 0.75
N VAL A 185 -11.07 26.26 -0.02
CA VAL A 185 -11.32 25.70 -1.33
C VAL A 185 -11.10 26.81 -2.36
N ILE A 186 -10.21 26.58 -3.30
CA ILE A 186 -9.90 27.50 -4.42
C ILE A 186 -10.35 26.82 -5.69
N SER A 187 -11.18 27.49 -6.49
CA SER A 187 -11.60 27.00 -7.81
C SER A 187 -11.15 27.97 -8.89
N ILE A 188 -10.47 27.42 -9.91
CA ILE A 188 -10.18 28.10 -11.17
C ILE A 188 -11.26 27.66 -12.14
N THR A 189 -12.13 28.58 -12.54
CA THR A 189 -13.34 28.27 -13.30
C THR A 189 -13.66 29.41 -14.30
N HIS A 190 -14.29 29.02 -15.39
CA HIS A 190 -14.87 29.98 -16.34
C HIS A 190 -16.41 30.06 -16.25
N LEU A 191 -17.01 29.27 -15.35
CA LEU A 191 -18.45 29.24 -15.15
C LEU A 191 -18.87 30.13 -13.97
N PRO A 192 -19.72 31.16 -14.19
CA PRO A 192 -20.18 32.06 -13.13
C PRO A 192 -21.01 31.35 -12.06
N GLN A 193 -21.51 30.12 -12.32
CA GLN A 193 -22.23 29.34 -11.34
C GLN A 193 -21.32 28.70 -10.29
N ILE A 194 -20.01 28.64 -10.55
CA ILE A 194 -18.99 28.03 -9.65
C ILE A 194 -18.18 29.14 -8.97
N ALA A 195 -18.04 30.31 -9.60
CA ALA A 195 -17.41 31.49 -9.05
C ALA A 195 -18.32 32.12 -7.97
#